data_0fb86451496d7ff4b2bc3eae18ba7508
#
_entry.id   0fb86451496d7ff4b2bc3eae18ba7508
#
_cell.length_a   1.000
_cell.length_b   1.000
_cell.length_c   1.000
_cell.angle_alpha   90.00
_cell.angle_beta   90.00
_cell.angle_gamma   90.00
#
_symmetry.space_group_name_H-M   'P 1'
#
loop_
_entity.id
_entity.type
_entity.pdbx_description
1 polymer ?
#
loop_
_entity_poly.entity_id
_entity_poly.type
_entity_poly.pdbx_seq_one_letter_code
_entity_poly.pdbx_strand_id
1 'polypeptide(L)'
;DFFFGVGSLVFGVLALTFSFGGGDTLEAEVSAFTLAWRRGDQAATDSALGALAGAAVEPMAMEAQPEAATGYLFCRARTRLFAPIFWFVALGPVGAVGYRLSVLARAFGETHDNAGPDYCQAASRWLGWLDFVPDRLMALALALAGHFSAAWQAWEQTRSEPANRRLSETGIGALGLPVDEGPRDLTIATLDDAHALLRRALYLWIALVAIGSLFGLG
;
A
#
# COMPACT_ATOMS: atom_id res chain seq x y z
N ASP A 1 -17.43 26.44 21.55
CA ASP A 1 -16.81 25.11 21.37
C ASP A 1 -17.33 24.33 20.15
N PHE A 2 -18.62 24.50 19.76
CA PHE A 2 -19.19 23.81 18.57
C PHE A 2 -18.49 24.15 17.24
N PHE A 3 -18.12 25.41 17.03
CA PHE A 3 -17.40 25.85 15.83
C PHE A 3 -15.98 25.28 15.75
N PHE A 4 -15.30 25.07 16.87
CA PHE A 4 -13.98 24.44 16.93
C PHE A 4 -14.08 22.94 16.57
N GLY A 5 -15.11 22.25 17.03
CA GLY A 5 -15.34 20.83 16.72
C GLY A 5 -15.68 20.59 15.24
N VAL A 6 -16.53 21.43 14.65
CA VAL A 6 -16.88 21.35 13.22
C VAL A 6 -15.67 21.69 12.34
N GLY A 7 -14.90 22.72 12.68
CA GLY A 7 -13.68 23.09 11.96
C GLY A 7 -12.62 21.98 11.99
N SER A 8 -12.41 21.34 13.14
CA SER A 8 -11.51 20.20 13.31
C SER A 8 -11.96 18.99 12.48
N LEU A 9 -13.27 18.71 12.47
CA LEU A 9 -13.83 17.61 11.69
C LEU A 9 -13.68 17.84 10.19
N VAL A 10 -14.02 19.06 9.70
CA VAL A 10 -13.84 19.42 8.28
C VAL A 10 -12.38 19.35 7.88
N PHE A 11 -11.46 19.88 8.70
CA PHE A 11 -10.02 19.80 8.44
C PHE A 11 -9.56 18.35 8.45
N GLY A 12 -10.04 17.51 9.36
CA GLY A 12 -9.74 16.08 9.41
C GLY A 12 -10.17 15.33 8.15
N VAL A 13 -11.38 15.59 7.67
CA VAL A 13 -11.91 15.00 6.43
C VAL A 13 -11.09 15.46 5.22
N LEU A 14 -10.78 16.76 5.11
CA LEU A 14 -9.95 17.29 4.02
C LEU A 14 -8.52 16.71 4.06
N ALA A 15 -7.93 16.59 5.24
CA ALA A 15 -6.60 16.00 5.42
C ALA A 15 -6.58 14.53 5.00
N LEU A 16 -7.60 13.73 5.37
CA LEU A 16 -7.74 12.34 4.93
C LEU A 16 -7.95 12.25 3.42
N THR A 17 -8.83 13.06 2.84
CA THR A 17 -9.09 13.07 1.39
C THR A 17 -7.81 13.40 0.61
N PHE A 18 -7.05 14.40 1.07
CA PHE A 18 -5.73 14.74 0.50
C PHE A 18 -4.74 13.57 0.66
N SER A 19 -4.73 12.92 1.83
CA SER A 19 -3.81 11.83 2.15
C SER A 19 -4.07 10.57 1.31
N PHE A 20 -5.30 10.32 0.90
CA PHE A 20 -5.65 9.23 -0.01
C PHE A 20 -5.25 9.50 -1.48
N GLY A 21 -4.73 10.69 -1.78
CA GLY A 21 -4.10 10.98 -3.06
C GLY A 21 -5.03 11.47 -4.15
N GLY A 22 -6.24 11.94 -3.82
CA GLY A 22 -7.19 12.57 -4.77
C GLY A 22 -7.54 11.70 -6.00
N GLY A 23 -8.71 11.67 -6.45
CA GLY A 23 -9.22 11.24 -7.77
C GLY A 23 -8.97 9.80 -8.27
N ASP A 24 -7.76 9.29 -8.25
CA ASP A 24 -7.46 7.94 -8.73
C ASP A 24 -7.59 6.93 -7.60
N THR A 25 -8.67 6.19 -7.59
CA THR A 25 -8.87 5.11 -6.62
C THR A 25 -7.96 3.92 -6.95
N LEU A 26 -7.50 3.22 -5.93
CA LEU A 26 -6.75 1.96 -6.10
C LEU A 26 -7.51 0.97 -7.00
N GLU A 27 -8.83 0.99 -6.92
CA GLU A 27 -9.74 0.21 -7.74
C GLU A 27 -9.66 0.59 -9.24
N ALA A 28 -9.51 1.87 -9.56
CA ALA A 28 -9.33 2.33 -10.95
C ALA A 28 -7.98 1.86 -11.52
N GLU A 29 -6.91 1.91 -10.74
CA GLU A 29 -5.58 1.41 -11.16
C GLU A 29 -5.61 -0.09 -11.42
N VAL A 30 -6.22 -0.89 -10.53
CA VAL A 30 -6.39 -2.34 -10.70
C VAL A 30 -7.25 -2.65 -11.92
N SER A 31 -8.35 -1.91 -12.12
CA SER A 31 -9.24 -2.11 -13.25
C SER A 31 -8.57 -1.77 -14.59
N ALA A 32 -7.77 -0.69 -14.62
CA ALA A 32 -7.00 -0.30 -15.80
C ALA A 32 -5.98 -1.38 -16.18
N PHE A 33 -5.23 -1.93 -15.20
CA PHE A 33 -4.31 -3.03 -15.41
C PHE A 33 -5.02 -4.27 -15.93
N THR A 34 -6.10 -4.70 -15.27
CA THR A 34 -6.88 -5.87 -15.66
C THR A 34 -7.42 -5.76 -17.09
N LEU A 35 -7.92 -4.59 -17.46
CA LEU A 35 -8.46 -4.34 -18.78
C LEU A 35 -7.39 -4.38 -19.87
N ALA A 36 -6.22 -3.75 -19.62
CA ALA A 36 -5.09 -3.76 -20.54
C ALA A 36 -4.56 -5.18 -20.75
N TRP A 37 -4.38 -5.91 -19.66
CA TRP A 37 -3.87 -7.29 -19.68
C TRP A 37 -4.83 -8.23 -20.45
N ARG A 38 -6.15 -8.15 -20.22
CA ARG A 38 -7.16 -8.94 -20.95
C ARG A 38 -7.21 -8.65 -22.45
N ARG A 39 -6.79 -7.46 -22.87
CA ARG A 39 -6.69 -7.09 -24.29
C ARG A 39 -5.41 -7.59 -24.96
N GLY A 40 -4.44 -8.10 -24.18
CA GLY A 40 -3.14 -8.48 -24.69
C GLY A 40 -2.28 -7.29 -25.14
N ASP A 41 -2.59 -6.08 -24.68
CA ASP A 41 -1.86 -4.86 -25.03
C ASP A 41 -0.69 -4.68 -24.05
N GLN A 42 0.50 -5.16 -24.43
CA GLN A 42 1.72 -5.09 -23.63
C GLN A 42 2.03 -3.65 -23.18
N ALA A 43 1.97 -2.68 -24.09
CA ALA A 43 2.33 -1.30 -23.78
C ALA A 43 1.36 -0.65 -22.77
N ALA A 44 0.05 -0.89 -22.95
CA ALA A 44 -0.95 -0.41 -21.99
C ALA A 44 -0.82 -1.11 -20.63
N THR A 45 -0.47 -2.40 -20.63
CA THR A 45 -0.28 -3.18 -19.38
C THR A 45 0.97 -2.72 -18.63
N ASP A 46 2.09 -2.48 -19.31
CA ASP A 46 3.32 -1.93 -18.72
C ASP A 46 3.06 -0.54 -18.11
N SER A 47 2.31 0.32 -18.82
CA SER A 47 1.91 1.64 -18.32
C SER A 47 1.05 1.55 -17.07
N ALA A 48 0.04 0.66 -17.07
CA ALA A 48 -0.84 0.44 -15.93
C ALA A 48 -0.09 -0.18 -14.73
N LEU A 49 0.87 -1.08 -14.99
CA LEU A 49 1.73 -1.65 -13.97
C LEU A 49 2.62 -0.59 -13.31
N GLY A 50 3.19 0.33 -14.10
CA GLY A 50 3.95 1.48 -13.61
C GLY A 50 3.12 2.41 -12.74
N ALA A 51 1.86 2.68 -13.13
CA ALA A 51 0.93 3.45 -12.32
C ALA A 51 0.64 2.77 -10.96
N LEU A 52 0.44 1.45 -10.97
CA LEU A 52 0.22 0.65 -9.75
C LEU A 52 1.48 0.58 -8.87
N ALA A 53 2.66 0.45 -9.46
CA ALA A 53 3.94 0.49 -8.74
C ALA A 53 4.23 1.88 -8.16
N GLY A 54 3.74 2.94 -8.82
CA GLY A 54 4.03 4.33 -8.49
C GLY A 54 5.43 4.78 -8.91
N ALA A 55 6.07 4.02 -9.78
CA ALA A 55 7.40 4.27 -10.34
C ALA A 55 7.53 3.59 -11.70
N ALA A 56 8.57 3.94 -12.45
CA ALA A 56 8.92 3.22 -13.67
C ALA A 56 9.28 1.77 -13.32
N VAL A 57 8.69 0.82 -14.05
CA VAL A 57 8.94 -0.61 -13.89
C VAL A 57 9.72 -1.09 -15.10
N GLU A 58 10.73 -1.94 -14.88
CA GLU A 58 11.44 -2.57 -15.99
C GLU A 58 10.50 -3.47 -16.80
N PRO A 59 10.62 -3.48 -18.14
CA PRO A 59 9.82 -4.34 -18.98
C PRO A 59 9.96 -5.81 -18.58
N MET A 60 8.84 -6.49 -18.42
CA MET A 60 8.80 -7.90 -18.06
C MET A 60 7.83 -8.68 -18.95
N ALA A 61 7.98 -10.00 -18.99
CA ALA A 61 7.08 -10.86 -19.73
C ALA A 61 5.64 -10.73 -19.21
N MET A 62 4.67 -10.79 -20.10
CA MET A 62 3.26 -10.59 -19.77
C MET A 62 2.77 -11.57 -18.71
N GLU A 63 3.28 -12.79 -18.71
CA GLU A 63 2.95 -13.87 -17.77
C GLU A 63 3.38 -13.54 -16.32
N ALA A 64 4.46 -12.75 -16.15
CA ALA A 64 4.97 -12.36 -14.84
C ALA A 64 4.27 -11.11 -14.26
N GLN A 65 3.54 -10.36 -15.08
CA GLN A 65 2.92 -9.09 -14.68
C GLN A 65 1.84 -9.23 -13.62
N PRO A 66 0.97 -10.26 -13.59
CA PRO A 66 -0.02 -10.43 -12.53
C PRO A 66 0.60 -10.61 -11.14
N GLU A 67 1.73 -11.31 -11.04
CA GLU A 67 2.47 -11.45 -9.78
C GLU A 67 3.00 -10.09 -9.31
N ALA A 68 3.68 -9.37 -10.20
CA ALA A 68 4.19 -8.03 -9.91
C ALA A 68 3.06 -7.06 -9.52
N ALA A 69 1.94 -7.06 -10.26
CA ALA A 69 0.77 -6.24 -9.98
C ALA A 69 0.17 -6.54 -8.60
N THR A 70 0.08 -7.82 -8.24
CA THR A 70 -0.41 -8.24 -6.92
C THR A 70 0.51 -7.73 -5.80
N GLY A 71 1.83 -7.82 -5.98
CA GLY A 71 2.80 -7.28 -5.03
C GLY A 71 2.72 -5.76 -4.89
N TYR A 72 2.66 -5.05 -6.03
CA TYR A 72 2.53 -3.58 -6.02
C TYR A 72 1.21 -3.12 -5.42
N LEU A 73 0.12 -3.86 -5.60
CA LEU A 73 -1.17 -3.57 -5.00
C LEU A 73 -1.06 -3.48 -3.47
N PHE A 74 -0.38 -4.44 -2.80
CA PHE A 74 -0.18 -4.39 -1.36
C PHE A 74 0.67 -3.18 -0.94
N CYS A 75 1.77 -2.90 -1.64
CA CYS A 75 2.62 -1.74 -1.37
C CYS A 75 1.87 -0.42 -1.57
N ARG A 76 1.05 -0.33 -2.62
CA ARG A 76 0.23 0.84 -2.93
C ARG A 76 -0.85 1.07 -1.88
N ALA A 77 -1.53 0.01 -1.45
CA ALA A 77 -2.52 0.07 -0.38
C ALA A 77 -1.93 0.56 0.93
N ARG A 78 -0.70 0.14 1.30
CA ARG A 78 0.02 0.69 2.44
C ARG A 78 0.13 2.19 2.37
N THR A 79 0.72 2.71 1.28
CA THR A 79 1.04 4.14 1.17
C THR A 79 -0.20 5.02 0.97
N ARG A 80 -1.27 4.48 0.39
CA ARG A 80 -2.50 5.25 0.14
C ARG A 80 -3.57 5.11 1.21
N LEU A 81 -3.63 3.98 1.92
CA LEU A 81 -4.72 3.69 2.85
C LEU A 81 -4.20 3.47 4.28
N PHE A 82 -3.41 2.41 4.49
CA PHE A 82 -3.06 1.97 5.84
C PHE A 82 -2.18 2.95 6.60
N ALA A 83 -1.10 3.45 6.00
CA ALA A 83 -0.19 4.37 6.67
C ALA A 83 -0.81 5.76 6.92
N PRO A 84 -1.54 6.39 5.98
CA PRO A 84 -2.27 7.63 6.29
C PRO A 84 -3.29 7.49 7.41
N ILE A 85 -4.07 6.39 7.43
CA ILE A 85 -5.03 6.12 8.51
C ILE A 85 -4.30 5.94 9.83
N PHE A 86 -3.21 5.17 9.85
CA PHE A 86 -2.39 4.99 11.04
C PHE A 86 -1.90 6.32 11.61
N TRP A 87 -1.30 7.16 10.77
CA TRP A 87 -0.75 8.44 11.20
C TRP A 87 -1.84 9.45 11.57
N PHE A 88 -3.02 9.35 10.95
CA PHE A 88 -4.19 10.13 11.35
C PHE A 88 -4.64 9.75 12.77
N VAL A 89 -4.68 8.47 13.09
CA VAL A 89 -5.07 7.99 14.43
C VAL A 89 -4.00 8.35 15.47
N ALA A 90 -2.72 8.23 15.11
CA ALA A 90 -1.60 8.46 16.04
C ALA A 90 -1.34 9.95 16.34
N LEU A 91 -1.42 10.82 15.34
CA LEU A 91 -1.02 12.24 15.40
C LEU A 91 -2.10 13.19 14.84
N GLY A 92 -3.30 12.68 14.58
CA GLY A 92 -4.37 13.48 13.98
C GLY A 92 -4.11 13.86 12.52
N PRO A 93 -4.83 14.88 12.01
CA PRO A 93 -4.69 15.34 10.63
C PRO A 93 -3.27 15.74 10.24
N VAL A 94 -2.50 16.27 11.17
CA VAL A 94 -1.09 16.67 10.95
C VAL A 94 -0.23 15.46 10.63
N GLY A 95 -0.46 14.32 11.30
CA GLY A 95 0.25 13.08 11.03
C GLY A 95 -0.02 12.55 9.61
N ALA A 96 -1.29 12.53 9.21
CA ALA A 96 -1.68 12.09 7.86
C ALA A 96 -1.07 12.96 6.75
N VAL A 97 -1.15 14.29 6.91
CA VAL A 97 -0.57 15.25 5.96
C VAL A 97 0.96 15.14 5.93
N GLY A 98 1.61 15.06 7.10
CA GLY A 98 3.06 14.89 7.21
C GLY A 98 3.56 13.61 6.53
N TYR A 99 2.84 12.50 6.71
CA TYR A 99 3.13 11.26 6.00
C TYR A 99 2.98 11.44 4.48
N ARG A 100 1.89 12.07 4.03
CA ARG A 100 1.67 12.31 2.58
C ARG A 100 2.74 13.18 1.97
N LEU A 101 3.16 14.23 2.64
CA LEU A 101 4.26 15.10 2.19
C LEU A 101 5.57 14.33 2.10
N SER A 102 5.84 13.39 3.01
CA SER A 102 7.03 12.53 2.97
C SER A 102 7.02 11.59 1.76
N VAL A 103 5.85 11.04 1.41
CA VAL A 103 5.68 10.23 0.18
C VAL A 103 5.92 11.08 -1.07
N LEU A 104 5.38 12.30 -1.12
CA LEU A 104 5.59 13.22 -2.24
C LEU A 104 7.04 13.68 -2.35
N ALA A 105 7.71 13.93 -1.23
CA ALA A 105 9.12 14.30 -1.21
C ALA A 105 10.01 13.19 -1.79
N ARG A 106 9.71 11.92 -1.46
CA ARG A 106 10.41 10.78 -2.07
C ARG A 106 10.14 10.69 -3.57
N ALA A 107 8.87 10.77 -4.00
CA ALA A 107 8.50 10.72 -5.40
C ALA A 107 9.15 11.87 -6.22
N PHE A 108 9.25 13.06 -5.63
CA PHE A 108 9.95 14.18 -6.24
C PHE A 108 11.43 13.86 -6.49
N GLY A 109 12.11 13.23 -5.53
CA GLY A 109 13.50 12.81 -5.69
C GLY A 109 13.69 11.78 -6.81
N GLU A 110 12.72 10.87 -6.99
CA GLU A 110 12.78 9.83 -8.02
C GLU A 110 12.48 10.35 -9.45
N THR A 111 11.75 11.47 -9.57
CA THR A 111 11.34 12.03 -10.86
C THR A 111 12.21 13.19 -11.36
N HIS A 112 13.03 13.78 -10.49
CA HIS A 112 13.85 14.94 -10.83
C HIS A 112 15.35 14.61 -10.77
N ASP A 113 16.00 14.60 -11.93
CA ASP A 113 17.44 14.35 -12.06
C ASP A 113 18.32 15.32 -11.26
N ASN A 114 17.78 16.49 -10.93
CA ASN A 114 18.47 17.51 -10.10
C ASN A 114 18.38 17.23 -8.60
N ALA A 115 17.57 16.28 -8.16
CA ALA A 115 17.55 15.83 -6.79
C ALA A 115 18.81 14.96 -6.55
N GLY A 116 19.79 15.48 -5.85
CA GLY A 116 21.04 14.76 -5.61
C GLY A 116 20.81 13.40 -4.91
N PRO A 117 21.75 12.44 -5.05
CA PRO A 117 21.62 11.09 -4.46
C PRO A 117 21.44 11.12 -2.95
N ASP A 118 22.02 12.09 -2.26
CA ASP A 118 21.88 12.27 -0.81
C ASP A 118 20.43 12.60 -0.41
N TYR A 119 19.74 13.42 -1.20
CA TYR A 119 18.33 13.74 -0.97
C TYR A 119 17.45 12.50 -1.14
N CYS A 120 17.63 11.76 -2.23
CA CYS A 120 16.86 10.54 -2.50
C CYS A 120 17.06 9.50 -1.39
N GLN A 121 18.30 9.34 -0.92
CA GLN A 121 18.61 8.43 0.18
C GLN A 121 18.00 8.89 1.50
N ALA A 122 18.08 10.19 1.82
CA ALA A 122 17.50 10.75 3.03
C ALA A 122 15.96 10.62 3.04
N ALA A 123 15.30 10.97 1.94
CA ALA A 123 13.85 10.86 1.78
C ALA A 123 13.38 9.40 1.91
N SER A 124 14.09 8.45 1.29
CA SER A 124 13.79 7.03 1.36
C SER A 124 13.98 6.46 2.77
N ARG A 125 15.05 6.85 3.48
CA ARG A 125 15.28 6.47 4.88
C ARG A 125 14.19 7.03 5.79
N TRP A 126 13.85 8.30 5.63
CA TRP A 126 12.81 8.95 6.42
C TRP A 126 11.47 8.25 6.24
N LEU A 127 11.06 8.00 5.01
CA LEU A 127 9.83 7.27 4.73
C LEU A 127 9.86 5.85 5.29
N GLY A 128 11.01 5.14 5.19
CA GLY A 128 11.19 3.82 5.79
C GLY A 128 10.97 3.80 7.31
N TRP A 129 11.35 4.87 8.02
CA TRP A 129 11.04 5.03 9.45
C TRP A 129 9.54 5.21 9.69
N LEU A 130 8.88 6.04 8.89
CA LEU A 130 7.44 6.26 8.98
C LEU A 130 6.62 5.01 8.62
N ASP A 131 7.11 4.19 7.71
CA ASP A 131 6.46 2.95 7.28
C ASP A 131 6.69 1.78 8.25
N PHE A 132 7.66 1.88 9.17
CA PHE A 132 8.07 0.78 10.04
C PHE A 132 6.92 0.16 10.85
N VAL A 133 6.07 0.99 11.47
CA VAL A 133 4.92 0.53 12.25
C VAL A 133 3.74 0.16 11.35
N PRO A 134 3.32 1.02 10.40
CA PRO A 134 2.26 0.69 9.44
C PRO A 134 2.48 -0.64 8.70
N ASP A 135 3.71 -0.95 8.27
CA ASP A 135 4.04 -2.21 7.59
C ASP A 135 3.70 -3.43 8.44
N ARG A 136 4.09 -3.43 9.71
CA ARG A 136 3.84 -4.54 10.62
C ARG A 136 2.37 -4.73 10.92
N LEU A 137 1.68 -3.63 11.14
CA LEU A 137 0.26 -3.66 11.43
C LEU A 137 -0.55 -4.09 10.19
N MET A 138 -0.15 -3.63 9.00
CA MET A 138 -0.77 -4.09 7.75
C MET A 138 -0.50 -5.57 7.50
N ALA A 139 0.72 -6.05 7.68
CA ALA A 139 1.06 -7.47 7.55
C ALA A 139 0.22 -8.34 8.51
N LEU A 140 0.06 -7.90 9.76
CA LEU A 140 -0.80 -8.58 10.73
C LEU A 140 -2.27 -8.56 10.30
N ALA A 141 -2.78 -7.42 9.80
CA ALA A 141 -4.15 -7.31 9.32
C ALA A 141 -4.41 -8.22 8.11
N LEU A 142 -3.47 -8.31 7.17
CA LEU A 142 -3.55 -9.23 6.03
C LEU A 142 -3.55 -10.70 6.49
N ALA A 143 -2.66 -11.05 7.44
CA ALA A 143 -2.61 -12.39 8.00
C ALA A 143 -3.93 -12.78 8.70
N LEU A 144 -4.51 -11.87 9.48
CA LEU A 144 -5.79 -12.10 10.17
C LEU A 144 -6.98 -12.15 9.22
N ALA A 145 -6.94 -11.40 8.12
CA ALA A 145 -8.01 -11.36 7.11
C ALA A 145 -7.94 -12.52 6.11
N GLY A 146 -6.78 -13.20 6.01
CA GLY A 146 -6.49 -14.28 5.07
C GLY A 146 -5.96 -15.55 5.74
N HIS A 147 -4.99 -16.20 5.08
CA HIS A 147 -4.33 -17.41 5.60
C HIS A 147 -3.18 -17.06 6.54
N PHE A 148 -3.46 -17.04 7.84
CA PHE A 148 -2.50 -16.59 8.87
C PHE A 148 -1.17 -17.34 8.81
N SER A 149 -1.18 -18.68 8.77
CA SER A 149 0.03 -19.49 8.82
C SER A 149 0.96 -19.24 7.62
N ALA A 150 0.40 -19.15 6.42
CA ALA A 150 1.17 -18.88 5.21
C ALA A 150 1.69 -17.43 5.18
N ALA A 151 0.88 -16.47 5.58
CA ALA A 151 1.31 -15.08 5.71
C ALA A 151 2.44 -14.90 6.72
N TRP A 152 2.36 -15.58 7.86
CA TRP A 152 3.39 -15.54 8.88
C TRP A 152 4.70 -16.19 8.41
N GLN A 153 4.61 -17.32 7.74
CA GLN A 153 5.76 -17.99 7.15
C GLN A 153 6.45 -17.09 6.10
N ALA A 154 5.66 -16.45 5.22
CA ALA A 154 6.16 -15.50 4.24
C ALA A 154 6.89 -14.33 4.89
N TRP A 155 6.30 -13.76 5.96
CA TRP A 155 6.93 -12.69 6.74
C TRP A 155 8.26 -13.10 7.36
N GLU A 156 8.36 -14.30 7.92
CA GLU A 156 9.59 -14.79 8.53
C GLU A 156 10.69 -15.07 7.49
N GLN A 157 10.35 -15.71 6.37
CA GLN A 157 11.29 -16.02 5.29
C GLN A 157 11.86 -14.75 4.63
N THR A 158 11.06 -13.70 4.53
CA THR A 158 11.48 -12.43 3.92
C THR A 158 11.95 -11.39 4.93
N ARG A 159 12.28 -11.78 6.15
CA ARG A 159 12.62 -10.86 7.25
C ARG A 159 13.85 -9.98 6.96
N SER A 160 14.81 -10.48 6.20
CA SER A 160 16.01 -9.76 5.76
C SER A 160 15.81 -8.95 4.48
N GLU A 161 14.69 -9.13 3.79
CA GLU A 161 14.38 -8.48 2.52
C GLU A 161 13.89 -7.04 2.73
N PRO A 162 13.95 -6.20 1.67
CA PRO A 162 13.36 -4.87 1.70
C PRO A 162 11.87 -4.89 2.09
N ALA A 163 11.41 -3.84 2.78
CA ALA A 163 10.06 -3.77 3.33
C ALA A 163 8.96 -4.00 2.28
N ASN A 164 9.14 -3.48 1.06
CA ASN A 164 8.17 -3.68 -0.02
C ASN A 164 8.06 -5.16 -0.41
N ARG A 165 9.19 -5.87 -0.59
CA ARG A 165 9.20 -7.29 -0.93
C ARG A 165 8.58 -8.11 0.19
N ARG A 166 8.96 -7.85 1.44
CA ARG A 166 8.38 -8.51 2.60
C ARG A 166 6.87 -8.35 2.68
N LEU A 167 6.36 -7.12 2.48
CA LEU A 167 4.91 -6.87 2.51
C LEU A 167 4.18 -7.56 1.35
N SER A 168 4.77 -7.51 0.14
CA SER A 168 4.26 -8.21 -1.04
C SER A 168 4.14 -9.72 -0.79
N GLU A 169 5.22 -10.36 -0.35
CA GLU A 169 5.25 -11.80 -0.06
C GLU A 169 4.27 -12.18 1.06
N THR A 170 4.18 -11.36 2.10
CA THR A 170 3.19 -11.57 3.17
C THR A 170 1.76 -11.50 2.66
N GLY A 171 1.47 -10.54 1.78
CA GLY A 171 0.16 -10.42 1.15
C GLY A 171 -0.18 -11.61 0.26
N ILE A 172 0.78 -12.08 -0.55
CA ILE A 172 0.63 -13.29 -1.37
C ILE A 172 0.44 -14.53 -0.49
N GLY A 173 1.22 -14.68 0.57
CA GLY A 173 1.03 -15.73 1.57
C GLY A 173 -0.35 -15.68 2.23
N ALA A 174 -0.88 -14.49 2.51
CA ALA A 174 -2.22 -14.32 3.07
C ALA A 174 -3.34 -14.75 2.11
N LEU A 175 -3.08 -14.83 0.80
CA LEU A 175 -3.98 -15.46 -0.19
C LEU A 175 -3.94 -17.00 -0.13
N GLY A 176 -3.08 -17.60 0.69
CA GLY A 176 -2.89 -19.04 0.80
C GLY A 176 -1.97 -19.62 -0.26
N LEU A 177 -1.21 -18.79 -0.95
CA LEU A 177 -0.26 -19.23 -1.97
C LEU A 177 1.09 -19.54 -1.33
N PRO A 178 1.79 -20.58 -1.78
CA PRO A 178 3.09 -20.94 -1.22
C PRO A 178 4.13 -19.88 -1.48
N VAL A 179 5.02 -19.68 -0.52
CA VAL A 179 6.18 -18.80 -0.63
C VAL A 179 7.36 -19.59 -1.16
N ASP A 180 7.29 -19.99 -2.43
CA ASP A 180 8.36 -20.71 -3.10
C ASP A 180 9.24 -19.76 -3.90
N GLU A 181 10.53 -20.09 -4.07
CA GLU A 181 11.51 -19.29 -4.80
C GLU A 181 11.34 -19.34 -6.35
N GLY A 182 10.28 -20.02 -6.83
CA GLY A 182 10.00 -20.18 -8.27
C GLY A 182 8.99 -19.16 -8.81
N PRO A 183 8.92 -19.00 -10.15
CA PRO A 183 7.88 -18.20 -10.78
C PRO A 183 6.50 -18.77 -10.44
N ARG A 184 5.62 -17.93 -9.92
CA ARG A 184 4.25 -18.29 -9.58
C ARG A 184 3.34 -18.01 -10.77
N ASP A 185 2.48 -18.92 -11.10
CA ASP A 185 1.43 -18.72 -12.11
C ASP A 185 0.24 -17.96 -11.48
N LEU A 186 0.50 -16.68 -11.13
CA LEU A 186 -0.54 -15.80 -10.61
C LEU A 186 -1.37 -15.23 -11.76
N THR A 187 -2.67 -15.31 -11.61
CA THR A 187 -3.63 -14.87 -12.60
C THR A 187 -4.30 -13.56 -12.21
N ILE A 188 -5.07 -12.98 -13.13
CA ILE A 188 -5.93 -11.83 -12.83
C ILE A 188 -6.95 -12.15 -11.71
N ALA A 189 -7.40 -13.40 -11.60
CA ALA A 189 -8.30 -13.80 -10.50
C ALA A 189 -7.59 -13.65 -9.13
N THR A 190 -6.29 -13.94 -9.07
CA THR A 190 -5.49 -13.74 -7.84
C THR A 190 -5.39 -12.24 -7.48
N LEU A 191 -5.31 -11.35 -8.46
CA LEU A 191 -5.33 -9.90 -8.23
C LEU A 191 -6.68 -9.42 -7.67
N ASP A 192 -7.79 -9.98 -8.18
CA ASP A 192 -9.13 -9.70 -7.66
C ASP A 192 -9.28 -10.21 -6.21
N ASP A 193 -8.76 -11.40 -5.90
CA ASP A 193 -8.71 -11.95 -4.54
C ASP A 193 -7.85 -11.11 -3.60
N ALA A 194 -6.71 -10.59 -4.08
CA ALA A 194 -5.85 -9.68 -3.32
C ALA A 194 -6.57 -8.37 -2.99
N HIS A 195 -7.32 -7.81 -3.94
CA HIS A 195 -8.14 -6.63 -3.71
C HIS A 195 -9.26 -6.89 -2.69
N ALA A 196 -9.92 -8.05 -2.76
CA ALA A 196 -10.92 -8.46 -1.78
C ALA A 196 -10.30 -8.67 -0.38
N LEU A 197 -9.10 -9.23 -0.29
CA LEU A 197 -8.34 -9.40 0.95
C LEU A 197 -7.99 -8.03 1.58
N LEU A 198 -7.52 -7.08 0.77
CA LEU A 198 -7.23 -5.72 1.23
C LEU A 198 -8.45 -5.02 1.82
N ARG A 199 -9.62 -5.16 1.19
CA ARG A 199 -10.87 -4.60 1.73
C ARG A 199 -11.22 -5.20 3.09
N ARG A 200 -11.08 -6.52 3.25
CA ARG A 200 -11.30 -7.20 4.55
C ARG A 200 -10.33 -6.72 5.62
N ALA A 201 -9.04 -6.62 5.28
CA ALA A 201 -8.02 -6.10 6.18
C ALA A 201 -8.28 -4.63 6.57
N LEU A 202 -8.75 -3.80 5.63
CA LEU A 202 -9.12 -2.41 5.89
C LEU A 202 -10.32 -2.30 6.84
N TYR A 203 -11.37 -3.12 6.65
CA TYR A 203 -12.51 -3.15 7.56
C TYR A 203 -12.11 -3.57 8.97
N LEU A 204 -11.23 -4.56 9.09
CA LEU A 204 -10.66 -4.98 10.37
C LEU A 204 -9.92 -3.82 11.05
N TRP A 205 -9.13 -3.06 10.29
CA TRP A 205 -8.42 -1.87 10.78
C TRP A 205 -9.39 -0.80 11.29
N ILE A 206 -10.40 -0.45 10.49
CA ILE A 206 -11.42 0.55 10.86
C ILE A 206 -12.16 0.11 12.11
N ALA A 207 -12.51 -1.17 12.23
CA ALA A 207 -13.15 -1.72 13.41
C ALA A 207 -12.27 -1.60 14.67
N LEU A 208 -10.96 -1.93 14.55
CA LEU A 208 -10.01 -1.78 15.66
C LEU A 208 -9.85 -0.32 16.10
N VAL A 209 -9.76 0.60 15.16
CA VAL A 209 -9.69 2.04 15.44
C VAL A 209 -10.97 2.52 16.13
N ALA A 210 -12.15 2.11 15.64
CA ALA A 210 -13.44 2.47 16.24
C ALA A 210 -13.56 1.96 17.68
N ILE A 211 -13.15 0.71 17.93
CA ILE A 211 -13.14 0.13 19.28
C ILE A 211 -12.16 0.89 20.18
N GLY A 212 -10.94 1.17 19.71
CA GLY A 212 -9.95 1.94 20.46
C GLY A 212 -10.45 3.33 20.86
N SER A 213 -11.13 4.02 19.95
CA SER A 213 -11.76 5.32 20.20
C SER A 213 -12.86 5.26 21.28
N LEU A 214 -13.66 4.18 21.32
CA LEU A 214 -14.69 3.98 22.35
C LEU A 214 -14.10 3.77 23.75
N PHE A 215 -12.90 3.19 23.85
CA PHE A 215 -12.19 2.98 25.11
C PHE A 215 -11.27 4.13 25.51
N GLY A 216 -11.32 5.27 24.82
CA GLY A 216 -10.56 6.48 25.18
C GLY A 216 -9.06 6.36 24.88
N LEU A 217 -8.67 5.53 23.92
CA LEU A 217 -7.29 5.35 23.46
C LEU A 217 -6.96 6.27 22.27
N GLY A 218 -7.75 7.36 22.07
CA GLY A 218 -7.56 8.35 21.03
C GLY A 218 -7.47 9.76 21.59
#